data_2b6911992c2d6489cc0e07f7444130fc
#
_entry.id   2b6911992c2d6489cc0e07f7444130fc
#
_cell.length_a   1.000
_cell.length_b   1.000
_cell.length_c   1.000
_cell.angle_alpha   90.00
_cell.angle_beta   90.00
_cell.angle_gamma   90.00
#
_symmetry.space_group_name_H-M   'P 1'
#
loop_
_entity.id
_entity.type
_entity.pdbx_description
1 polymer ?
#
loop_
_entity_poly.entity_id
_entity_poly.type
_entity_poly.pdbx_seq_one_letter_code
_entity_poly.pdbx_strand_id
1 'polypeptide(L)'
;MFQFPTAEARYGRSVKEGMMPLGPTPIERLNRARADLRMGVPVVLQSGPHAALAVAAETVSNDRLAALRGAGPLVLAITGRRAKTLKARPYDGDLARLLVPADAGADWLRGVADPADDLEKPMKGPLAALRDGSPDLARAAGVGVTRLRPAG
;
A
#
# COMPACT_ATOMS: atom_id res chain seq x y z
N MET A 1 15.16 20.55 12.80
CA MET A 1 13.95 19.96 13.38
C MET A 1 12.85 21.00 13.27
N PHE A 2 11.99 20.92 12.24
CA PHE A 2 10.88 21.85 12.07
C PHE A 2 9.63 21.23 12.69
N GLN A 3 9.18 21.81 13.78
CA GLN A 3 7.91 21.48 14.41
C GLN A 3 6.83 22.29 13.70
N PHE A 4 6.01 21.63 12.87
CA PHE A 4 4.81 22.27 12.35
C PHE A 4 3.78 22.34 13.49
N PRO A 5 3.24 23.52 13.80
CA PRO A 5 2.18 23.62 14.78
C PRO A 5 0.99 22.80 14.31
N THR A 6 0.51 21.92 15.16
CA THR A 6 -0.72 21.15 14.93
C THR A 6 -1.85 22.13 14.58
N ALA A 7 -2.59 21.81 13.51
CA ALA A 7 -3.66 22.65 12.98
C ALA A 7 -4.79 22.94 13.99
N GLU A 8 -4.83 22.22 15.10
CA GLU A 8 -5.81 22.41 16.17
C GLU A 8 -5.66 23.71 16.97
N ALA A 9 -4.46 24.30 17.00
CA ALA A 9 -4.22 25.50 17.81
C ALA A 9 -4.71 26.82 17.18
N ARG A 10 -5.15 26.83 15.91
CA ARG A 10 -5.56 28.03 15.21
C ARG A 10 -7.03 28.11 14.75
N TYR A 11 -7.80 27.06 14.90
CA TYR A 11 -9.21 27.04 14.47
C TYR A 11 -10.16 26.69 15.63
N GLY A 12 -9.99 27.34 16.75
CA GLY A 12 -10.96 27.33 17.83
C GLY A 12 -12.18 28.22 17.55
N ARG A 13 -12.77 28.13 16.37
CA ARG A 13 -14.11 28.69 16.12
C ARG A 13 -14.96 27.63 15.44
N SER A 14 -16.05 27.33 16.10
CA SER A 14 -17.18 26.59 15.55
C SER A 14 -17.43 27.02 14.11
N VAL A 15 -17.12 26.15 13.16
CA VAL A 15 -17.49 26.35 11.75
C VAL A 15 -18.99 26.23 11.71
N LYS A 16 -19.67 27.35 11.43
CA LYS A 16 -21.12 27.36 11.21
C LYS A 16 -21.46 26.36 10.10
N GLU A 17 -22.45 25.50 10.36
CA GLU A 17 -23.04 24.62 9.34
C GLU A 17 -23.32 25.43 8.08
N GLY A 18 -22.70 25.04 6.96
CA GLY A 18 -22.87 25.68 5.64
C GLY A 18 -21.62 26.17 4.95
N MET A 19 -20.46 26.24 5.61
CA MET A 19 -19.21 26.64 4.97
C MET A 19 -18.41 25.40 4.62
N MET A 20 -18.26 25.10 3.33
CA MET A 20 -17.38 24.04 2.84
C MET A 20 -15.96 24.28 3.37
N PRO A 21 -15.36 23.35 4.12
CA PRO A 21 -13.97 23.51 4.53
C PRO A 21 -13.09 23.57 3.29
N LEU A 22 -12.16 24.52 3.23
CA LEU A 22 -11.21 24.68 2.11
C LEU A 22 -10.22 23.52 1.97
N GLY A 23 -10.15 22.66 2.99
CA GLY A 23 -9.32 21.46 2.95
C GLY A 23 -9.95 20.32 2.14
N PRO A 24 -9.14 19.37 1.65
CA PRO A 24 -9.64 18.25 0.86
C PRO A 24 -10.55 17.35 1.69
N THR A 25 -11.67 16.96 1.12
CA THR A 25 -12.59 15.99 1.68
C THR A 25 -11.93 14.60 1.76
N PRO A 26 -12.45 13.65 2.57
CA PRO A 26 -11.94 12.28 2.59
C PRO A 26 -11.93 11.61 1.21
N ILE A 27 -12.94 11.87 0.37
CA ILE A 27 -13.03 11.33 -0.99
C ILE A 27 -11.94 11.92 -1.89
N GLU A 28 -11.72 13.22 -1.81
CA GLU A 28 -10.65 13.89 -2.58
C GLU A 28 -9.26 13.39 -2.17
N ARG A 29 -9.02 13.21 -0.88
CA ARG A 29 -7.77 12.60 -0.37
C ARG A 29 -7.57 11.20 -0.89
N LEU A 30 -8.62 10.37 -0.89
CA LEU A 30 -8.56 9.00 -1.41
C LEU A 30 -8.27 8.99 -2.92
N ASN A 31 -8.93 9.85 -3.69
CA ASN A 31 -8.72 9.95 -5.13
C ASN A 31 -7.29 10.41 -5.46
N ARG A 32 -6.76 11.35 -4.69
CA ARG A 32 -5.37 11.80 -4.81
C ARG A 32 -4.39 10.67 -4.51
N ALA A 33 -4.57 9.97 -3.40
CA ALA A 33 -3.73 8.83 -3.05
C ALA A 33 -3.74 7.73 -4.12
N ARG A 34 -4.90 7.47 -4.73
CA ARG A 34 -5.00 6.53 -5.86
C ARG A 34 -4.25 7.01 -7.09
N ALA A 35 -4.32 8.29 -7.42
CA ALA A 35 -3.57 8.87 -8.53
C ALA A 35 -2.06 8.77 -8.28
N ASP A 36 -1.61 9.09 -7.07
CA ASP A 36 -0.22 8.99 -6.65
C ASP A 36 0.30 7.55 -6.77
N LEU A 37 -0.44 6.56 -6.27
CA LEU A 37 -0.08 5.14 -6.39
C LEU A 37 0.03 4.68 -7.84
N ARG A 38 -0.87 5.11 -8.73
CA ARG A 38 -0.80 4.79 -10.18
C ARG A 38 0.46 5.33 -10.84
N MET A 39 0.95 6.46 -10.37
CA MET A 39 2.20 7.06 -10.84
C MET A 39 3.45 6.49 -10.14
N GLY A 40 3.28 5.50 -9.26
CA GLY A 40 4.36 4.96 -8.46
C GLY A 40 4.84 5.92 -7.35
N VAL A 41 4.06 6.93 -7.00
CA VAL A 41 4.38 7.86 -5.91
C VAL A 41 3.97 7.22 -4.57
N PRO A 42 4.84 7.25 -3.55
CA PRO A 42 4.52 6.74 -2.24
C PRO A 42 3.40 7.55 -1.57
N VAL A 43 2.54 6.85 -0.84
CA VAL A 43 1.52 7.46 0.02
C VAL A 43 1.73 7.00 1.45
N VAL A 44 1.32 7.83 2.42
CA VAL A 44 1.32 7.46 3.83
C VAL A 44 -0.04 6.84 4.16
N LEU A 45 -0.02 5.63 4.69
CA LEU A 45 -1.17 4.97 5.29
C LEU A 45 -1.08 5.09 6.81
N GLN A 46 -2.20 5.38 7.44
CA GLN A 46 -2.29 5.43 8.90
C GLN A 46 -3.52 4.68 9.38
N SER A 47 -3.34 3.86 10.41
CA SER A 47 -4.42 3.15 11.10
C SER A 47 -4.13 3.16 12.60
N GLY A 48 -4.89 3.96 13.34
CA GLY A 48 -4.63 4.20 14.76
C GLY A 48 -3.20 4.74 15.00
N PRO A 49 -2.41 4.10 15.88
CA PRO A 49 -1.03 4.52 16.16
C PRO A 49 -0.02 4.06 15.09
N HIS A 50 -0.42 3.26 14.12
CA HIS A 50 0.45 2.68 13.12
C HIS A 50 0.45 3.50 11.84
N ALA A 51 1.62 3.70 11.27
CA ALA A 51 1.78 4.33 9.96
C ALA A 51 2.79 3.57 9.10
N ALA A 52 2.60 3.60 7.79
CA ALA A 52 3.52 3.03 6.83
C ALA A 52 3.54 3.84 5.52
N LEU A 53 4.68 3.79 4.84
CA LEU A 53 4.75 4.20 3.44
C LEU A 53 4.27 3.05 2.55
N ALA A 54 3.41 3.34 1.61
CA ALA A 54 2.88 2.38 0.65
C ALA A 54 3.12 2.84 -0.77
N VAL A 55 3.47 1.90 -1.65
CA VAL A 55 3.59 2.08 -3.10
C VAL A 55 2.86 0.94 -3.80
N ALA A 56 2.42 1.19 -5.02
CA ALA A 56 1.86 0.12 -5.83
C ALA A 56 2.98 -0.75 -6.41
N ALA A 57 2.87 -2.07 -6.23
CA ALA A 57 3.88 -3.03 -6.70
C ALA A 57 4.04 -3.01 -8.22
N GLU A 58 2.97 -2.68 -8.95
CA GLU A 58 2.96 -2.63 -10.41
C GLU A 58 3.71 -1.44 -10.99
N THR A 59 3.86 -0.35 -10.24
CA THR A 59 4.42 0.91 -10.74
C THR A 59 5.68 1.38 -10.04
N VAL A 60 6.11 0.67 -8.97
CA VAL A 60 7.31 1.04 -8.22
C VAL A 60 8.57 0.89 -9.08
N SER A 61 9.47 1.87 -9.01
CA SER A 61 10.81 1.79 -9.61
C SER A 61 11.83 1.16 -8.65
N ASN A 62 12.94 0.66 -9.19
CA ASN A 62 14.03 0.13 -8.37
C ASN A 62 14.63 1.19 -7.43
N ASP A 63 14.73 2.43 -7.86
CA ASP A 63 15.24 3.53 -7.03
C ASP A 63 14.34 3.80 -5.83
N ARG A 64 13.02 3.83 -6.05
CA ARG A 64 12.06 3.98 -4.95
C ARG A 64 12.03 2.78 -4.03
N LEU A 65 12.18 1.58 -4.59
CA LEU A 65 12.26 0.36 -3.79
C LEU A 65 13.48 0.36 -2.88
N ALA A 66 14.64 0.81 -3.38
CA ALA A 66 15.86 0.97 -2.60
C ALA A 66 15.68 2.00 -1.47
N ALA A 67 15.06 3.15 -1.77
CA ALA A 67 14.76 4.17 -0.78
C ALA A 67 13.80 3.65 0.32
N LEU A 68 12.78 2.89 -0.04
CA LEU A 68 11.85 2.28 0.91
C LEU A 68 12.54 1.26 1.82
N ARG A 69 13.49 0.48 1.30
CA ARG A 69 14.30 -0.45 2.11
C ARG A 69 15.11 0.27 3.18
N GLY A 70 15.61 1.46 2.87
CA GLY A 70 16.29 2.32 3.85
C GLY A 70 15.38 2.77 5.01
N ALA A 71 14.07 2.82 4.79
CA ALA A 71 13.09 3.20 5.80
C ALA A 71 12.62 2.03 6.70
N GLY A 72 12.87 0.78 6.29
CA GLY A 72 12.48 -0.40 7.08
C GLY A 72 12.19 -1.65 6.25
N PRO A 73 11.73 -2.72 6.92
CA PRO A 73 11.39 -3.96 6.25
C PRO A 73 10.21 -3.77 5.29
N LEU A 74 10.29 -4.42 4.12
CA LEU A 74 9.27 -4.37 3.10
C LEU A 74 8.32 -5.55 3.21
N VAL A 75 7.03 -5.26 3.14
CA VAL A 75 5.95 -6.24 3.11
C VAL A 75 5.11 -6.01 1.86
N LEU A 76 4.94 -7.07 1.07
CA LEU A 76 4.05 -7.05 -0.09
C LEU A 76 2.66 -7.56 0.32
N ALA A 77 1.66 -6.72 0.19
CA ALA A 77 0.27 -7.11 0.41
C ALA A 77 -0.38 -7.51 -0.93
N ILE A 78 -0.90 -8.75 -0.99
CA ILE A 78 -1.62 -9.27 -2.14
C ILE A 78 -2.99 -9.81 -1.71
N THR A 79 -3.90 -9.95 -2.67
CA THR A 79 -5.20 -10.55 -2.38
C THR A 79 -5.05 -12.03 -2.01
N GLY A 80 -5.94 -12.53 -1.15
CA GLY A 80 -5.97 -13.95 -0.80
C GLY A 80 -6.15 -14.86 -2.03
N ARG A 81 -6.88 -14.39 -3.06
CA ARG A 81 -7.02 -15.08 -4.33
C ARG A 81 -5.67 -15.22 -5.04
N ARG A 82 -4.91 -14.13 -5.13
CA ARG A 82 -3.56 -14.16 -5.73
C ARG A 82 -2.62 -15.06 -4.92
N ALA A 83 -2.67 -14.97 -3.60
CA ALA A 83 -1.88 -15.83 -2.72
C ALA A 83 -2.16 -17.32 -2.97
N LYS A 84 -3.42 -17.71 -3.13
CA LYS A 84 -3.81 -19.10 -3.44
C LYS A 84 -3.23 -19.55 -4.78
N THR A 85 -3.31 -18.71 -5.82
CA THR A 85 -2.71 -19.00 -7.14
C THR A 85 -1.21 -19.25 -7.02
N LEU A 86 -0.52 -18.46 -6.20
CA LEU A 86 0.91 -18.58 -5.96
C LEU A 86 1.29 -19.65 -4.92
N LYS A 87 0.31 -20.39 -4.39
CA LYS A 87 0.48 -21.38 -3.31
C LYS A 87 1.07 -20.77 -2.04
N ALA A 88 0.90 -19.46 -1.83
CA ALA A 88 1.21 -18.78 -0.59
C ALA A 88 0.02 -18.86 0.36
N ARG A 89 0.29 -19.08 1.65
CA ARG A 89 -0.79 -19.22 2.65
C ARG A 89 -1.31 -17.83 3.09
N PRO A 90 -2.59 -17.50 2.86
CA PRO A 90 -3.17 -16.26 3.38
C PRO A 90 -3.56 -16.48 4.85
N TYR A 91 -2.87 -15.82 5.77
CA TYR A 91 -3.21 -15.86 7.19
C TYR A 91 -4.22 -14.79 7.60
N ASP A 92 -4.42 -13.77 6.77
CA ASP A 92 -5.26 -12.61 7.03
C ASP A 92 -6.61 -12.67 6.29
N GLY A 93 -7.11 -13.87 5.97
CA GLY A 93 -8.39 -14.10 5.31
C GLY A 93 -8.32 -13.85 3.81
N ASP A 94 -8.84 -12.71 3.35
CA ASP A 94 -8.86 -12.29 1.94
C ASP A 94 -7.58 -11.58 1.48
N LEU A 95 -6.60 -11.46 2.37
CA LEU A 95 -5.33 -10.80 2.18
C LEU A 95 -4.18 -11.73 2.59
N ALA A 96 -3.04 -11.61 1.92
CA ALA A 96 -1.78 -12.19 2.35
C ALA A 96 -0.69 -11.10 2.40
N ARG A 97 0.11 -11.15 3.45
CA ARG A 97 1.30 -10.33 3.62
C ARG A 97 2.53 -11.19 3.38
N LEU A 98 3.32 -10.80 2.40
CA LEU A 98 4.53 -11.54 2.02
C LEU A 98 5.77 -10.72 2.38
N LEU A 99 6.78 -11.39 2.93
CA LEU A 99 8.09 -10.78 3.08
C LEU A 99 8.72 -10.58 1.70
N VAL A 100 9.23 -9.38 1.45
CA VAL A 100 9.98 -9.08 0.22
C VAL A 100 11.43 -9.47 0.44
N PRO A 101 12.00 -10.41 -0.35
CA PRO A 101 13.40 -10.79 -0.24
C PRO A 101 14.33 -9.57 -0.40
N ALA A 102 15.48 -9.61 0.27
CA ALA A 102 16.42 -8.49 0.26
C ALA A 102 16.98 -8.19 -1.13
N ASP A 103 17.09 -9.19 -1.98
CA ASP A 103 17.57 -9.13 -3.37
C ASP A 103 16.46 -8.90 -4.40
N ALA A 104 15.17 -8.91 -3.99
CA ALA A 104 14.06 -8.72 -4.90
C ALA A 104 14.01 -7.30 -5.46
N GLY A 105 13.93 -7.17 -6.78
CA GLY A 105 13.73 -5.92 -7.49
C GLY A 105 12.27 -5.63 -7.81
N ALA A 106 12.01 -4.52 -8.48
CA ALA A 106 10.68 -4.12 -8.92
C ALA A 106 10.03 -5.16 -9.84
N ASP A 107 10.80 -5.85 -10.67
CA ASP A 107 10.30 -6.92 -11.54
C ASP A 107 9.77 -8.13 -10.77
N TRP A 108 10.43 -8.49 -9.66
CA TRP A 108 9.93 -9.54 -8.78
C TRP A 108 8.59 -9.15 -8.16
N LEU A 109 8.47 -7.90 -7.68
CA LEU A 109 7.23 -7.40 -7.09
C LEU A 109 6.10 -7.41 -8.11
N ARG A 110 6.33 -6.92 -9.33
CA ARG A 110 5.34 -6.97 -10.42
C ARG A 110 4.93 -8.39 -10.73
N GLY A 111 5.89 -9.29 -10.90
CA GLY A 111 5.62 -10.68 -11.21
C GLY A 111 4.81 -11.40 -10.12
N VAL A 112 5.00 -11.07 -8.84
CA VAL A 112 4.18 -11.61 -7.75
C VAL A 112 2.80 -10.96 -7.73
N ALA A 113 2.70 -9.66 -7.92
CA ALA A 113 1.44 -8.92 -7.84
C ALA A 113 0.52 -9.15 -9.05
N ASP A 114 1.09 -9.17 -10.27
CA ASP A 114 0.34 -9.27 -11.52
C ASP A 114 0.34 -10.70 -12.09
N PRO A 115 -0.83 -11.31 -12.37
CA PRO A 115 -0.92 -12.60 -13.01
C PRO A 115 -0.55 -12.59 -14.50
N ALA A 116 -0.43 -11.43 -15.15
CA ALA A 116 -0.10 -11.34 -16.58
C ALA A 116 1.24 -12.02 -16.91
N ASP A 117 2.20 -11.95 -15.98
CA ASP A 117 3.54 -12.52 -16.15
C ASP A 117 3.65 -14.01 -15.72
N ASP A 118 2.54 -14.67 -15.34
CA ASP A 118 2.62 -16.01 -14.76
C ASP A 118 3.10 -17.09 -15.74
N LEU A 119 2.83 -16.91 -17.03
CA LEU A 119 3.28 -17.84 -18.06
C LEU A 119 4.76 -17.67 -18.39
N GLU A 120 5.27 -16.44 -18.32
CA GLU A 120 6.67 -16.15 -18.62
C GLU A 120 7.59 -16.38 -17.41
N LYS A 121 7.05 -16.18 -16.21
CA LYS A 121 7.79 -16.29 -14.94
C LYS A 121 7.05 -17.21 -13.96
N PRO A 122 6.96 -18.51 -14.22
CA PRO A 122 6.14 -19.40 -13.41
C PRO A 122 6.70 -19.66 -12.01
N MET A 123 8.03 -19.52 -11.81
CA MET A 123 8.71 -19.77 -10.54
C MET A 123 8.97 -18.47 -9.80
N LYS A 124 8.12 -18.13 -8.83
CA LYS A 124 8.19 -16.88 -8.05
C LYS A 124 8.60 -17.08 -6.60
N GLY A 125 8.71 -18.32 -6.17
CA GLY A 125 8.92 -18.69 -4.79
C GLY A 125 10.30 -19.20 -4.46
N PRO A 126 10.55 -19.52 -3.18
CA PRO A 126 9.54 -19.63 -2.11
C PRO A 126 9.04 -18.27 -1.60
N LEU A 127 7.72 -18.19 -1.34
CA LEU A 127 7.07 -16.99 -0.81
C LEU A 127 6.85 -17.16 0.70
N ALA A 128 7.43 -16.28 1.49
CA ALA A 128 7.28 -16.28 2.94
C ALA A 128 6.09 -15.39 3.35
N ALA A 129 4.98 -16.01 3.73
CA ALA A 129 3.82 -15.30 4.25
C ALA A 129 3.99 -14.95 5.73
N LEU A 130 3.68 -13.69 6.08
CA LEU A 130 3.65 -13.25 7.46
C LEU A 130 2.41 -13.76 8.16
N ARG A 131 2.62 -14.33 9.35
CA ARG A 131 1.56 -14.83 10.21
C ARG A 131 1.22 -13.83 11.32
N ASP A 132 2.23 -13.19 11.87
CA ASP A 132 2.14 -12.34 13.05
C ASP A 132 1.97 -10.86 12.69
N GLY A 133 1.54 -10.06 13.65
CA GLY A 133 1.32 -8.62 13.50
C GLY A 133 -0.05 -8.25 12.93
N SER A 134 -0.40 -6.95 13.03
CA SER A 134 -1.69 -6.46 12.55
C SER A 134 -1.73 -6.36 11.03
N PRO A 135 -2.79 -6.86 10.37
CA PRO A 135 -3.01 -6.69 8.94
C PRO A 135 -3.61 -5.32 8.56
N ASP A 136 -3.88 -4.42 9.50
CA ASP A 136 -4.70 -3.22 9.28
C ASP A 136 -4.14 -2.30 8.21
N LEU A 137 -2.84 -2.00 8.24
CA LEU A 137 -2.20 -1.18 7.22
C LEU A 137 -2.18 -1.86 5.85
N ALA A 138 -1.92 -3.17 5.81
CA ALA A 138 -1.97 -3.96 4.59
C ALA A 138 -3.39 -4.04 4.03
N ARG A 139 -4.38 -4.13 4.89
CA ARG A 139 -5.81 -4.13 4.52
C ARG A 139 -6.22 -2.76 3.96
N ALA A 140 -5.78 -1.66 4.57
CA ALA A 140 -5.98 -0.31 4.05
C ALA A 140 -5.33 -0.13 2.67
N ALA A 141 -4.11 -0.62 2.48
CA ALA A 141 -3.42 -0.64 1.19
C ALA A 141 -4.16 -1.51 0.17
N GLY A 142 -4.57 -2.72 0.55
CA GLY A 142 -5.26 -3.67 -0.32
C GLY A 142 -6.60 -3.15 -0.83
N VAL A 143 -7.39 -2.48 0.00
CA VAL A 143 -8.63 -1.82 -0.43
C VAL A 143 -8.35 -0.67 -1.41
N GLY A 144 -7.21 0.01 -1.28
CA GLY A 144 -6.75 1.00 -2.25
C GLY A 144 -6.37 0.36 -3.58
N VAL A 145 -5.56 -0.68 -3.56
CA VAL A 145 -4.98 -1.34 -4.74
C VAL A 145 -6.03 -2.16 -5.52
N THR A 146 -6.88 -2.94 -4.86
CA THR A 146 -7.92 -3.74 -5.54
C THR A 146 -9.01 -2.90 -6.20
N ARG A 147 -9.26 -1.69 -5.72
CA ARG A 147 -10.20 -0.74 -6.37
C ARG A 147 -9.56 0.10 -7.47
N LEU A 148 -8.25 0.01 -7.66
CA LEU A 148 -7.53 0.69 -8.75
C LEU A 148 -7.64 -0.07 -10.08
N ARG A 149 -8.01 -1.33 -10.06
CA ARG A 149 -8.37 -2.05 -11.28
C ARG A 149 -9.81 -1.69 -11.66
N PRO A 150 -10.07 -1.17 -12.87
CA PRO A 150 -11.41 -1.20 -13.40
C PRO A 150 -11.84 -2.67 -13.46
N ALA A 151 -13.05 -2.95 -12.97
CA ALA A 151 -13.67 -4.23 -13.26
C ALA A 151 -13.77 -4.34 -14.77
N GLY A 152 -12.90 -5.15 -15.35
CA GLY A 152 -12.99 -5.59 -16.73
C GLY A 152 -14.00 -6.72 -16.82
#